data_9adb10b57387589b4a47e6781796a352
#
_entry.id   9adb10b57387589b4a47e6781796a352
#
_cell.length_a   1.000
_cell.length_b   1.000
_cell.length_c   1.000
_cell.angle_alpha   90.00
_cell.angle_beta   90.00
_cell.angle_gamma   90.00
#
_symmetry.space_group_name_H-M   'P 1'
#
loop_
_entity.id
_entity.type
_entity.pdbx_description
1 polymer ?
#
loop_
_entity_poly.entity_id
_entity_poly.type
_entity_poly.pdbx_seq_one_letter_code
_entity_poly.pdbx_strand_id
1 'polypeptide(L)'
;NATDGTLILNGEVAAGTGSATGIFKSNGDNDVTLKTGNSDTGSITITDGANENITIAPNGTGKADFNDSPLTGFGADISSESGTSKTLAASDNGTIINCSSGSAVAITVPASLPTGFNCMIVQSGSGQVSLSASGTTLNAKNGTRTSGQYAIMTLVHLGSNVFVVSGDTSSS
;
A
#
# COMPACT_ATOMS: atom_id res chain seq x y z
N ASN A 1 -36.82 -2.60 21.45
CA ASN A 1 -36.68 -2.71 19.99
C ASN A 1 -36.55 -1.30 19.38
N ALA A 2 -35.35 -0.93 18.99
CA ALA A 2 -35.19 0.26 18.18
C ALA A 2 -35.80 -0.05 16.78
N THR A 3 -36.67 0.84 16.32
CA THR A 3 -37.35 0.68 15.01
C THR A 3 -36.41 0.87 13.83
N ASP A 4 -35.18 1.32 14.07
CA ASP A 4 -34.11 1.53 13.10
C ASP A 4 -33.05 0.39 13.11
N GLY A 5 -33.27 -0.65 13.89
CA GLY A 5 -32.32 -1.77 14.03
C GLY A 5 -31.12 -1.49 14.93
N THR A 6 -31.07 -0.33 15.63
CA THR A 6 -29.94 0.03 16.51
C THR A 6 -30.05 -0.65 17.87
N LEU A 7 -28.99 -1.31 18.31
CA LEU A 7 -28.84 -1.83 19.69
C LEU A 7 -27.93 -0.85 20.49
N ILE A 8 -28.50 -0.18 21.49
CA ILE A 8 -27.75 0.71 22.38
C ILE A 8 -27.47 -0.04 23.68
N LEU A 9 -26.19 -0.19 24.02
CA LEU A 9 -25.71 -0.81 25.25
C LEU A 9 -24.90 0.21 26.06
N ASN A 10 -25.23 0.35 27.34
CA ASN A 10 -24.47 1.13 28.31
C ASN A 10 -23.59 0.17 29.11
N GLY A 11 -22.42 -0.18 28.53
CA GLY A 11 -21.51 -1.10 29.16
C GLY A 11 -20.74 -1.97 28.17
N GLU A 12 -20.23 -3.07 28.64
CA GLU A 12 -19.44 -4.02 27.89
C GLU A 12 -20.31 -5.02 27.12
N VAL A 13 -19.87 -5.42 25.91
CA VAL A 13 -20.43 -6.55 25.15
C VAL A 13 -19.45 -7.70 25.20
N ALA A 14 -19.78 -8.78 25.91
CA ALA A 14 -19.04 -10.02 25.89
C ALA A 14 -19.72 -11.04 24.95
N ALA A 15 -18.99 -11.54 23.98
CA ALA A 15 -19.45 -12.61 23.10
C ALA A 15 -18.73 -13.92 23.43
N GLY A 16 -19.50 -15.01 23.51
CA GLY A 16 -19.00 -16.34 23.91
C GLY A 16 -19.10 -16.62 25.42
N THR A 17 -18.93 -17.86 25.82
CA THR A 17 -18.92 -18.30 27.20
C THR A 17 -17.86 -19.36 27.42
N GLY A 18 -17.05 -19.23 28.48
CA GLY A 18 -16.01 -20.21 28.84
C GLY A 18 -15.04 -20.46 27.70
N SER A 19 -15.02 -21.68 27.17
CA SER A 19 -14.13 -22.07 26.06
C SER A 19 -14.74 -21.86 24.67
N ALA A 20 -15.95 -21.30 24.57
CA ALA A 20 -16.61 -21.08 23.29
C ALA A 20 -16.08 -19.81 22.58
N THR A 21 -15.93 -19.88 21.27
CA THR A 21 -15.54 -18.71 20.44
C THR A 21 -16.66 -17.70 20.41
N GLY A 22 -16.37 -16.45 20.78
CA GLY A 22 -17.26 -15.31 20.57
C GLY A 22 -17.23 -14.89 19.10
N ILE A 23 -18.40 -14.68 18.48
CA ILE A 23 -18.51 -14.31 17.08
C ILE A 23 -19.35 -13.04 16.94
N PHE A 24 -18.81 -12.04 16.23
CA PHE A 24 -19.56 -10.91 15.69
C PHE A 24 -19.59 -11.04 14.18
N LYS A 25 -20.75 -11.15 13.58
CA LYS A 25 -20.91 -11.29 12.14
C LYS A 25 -22.14 -10.53 11.64
N SER A 26 -22.14 -10.15 10.36
CA SER A 26 -23.35 -9.71 9.69
C SER A 26 -24.33 -10.88 9.48
N ASN A 27 -25.58 -10.55 9.18
CA ASN A 27 -26.59 -11.51 8.78
C ASN A 27 -26.83 -11.38 7.27
N GLY A 28 -26.37 -12.37 6.48
CA GLY A 28 -26.40 -12.35 5.01
C GLY A 28 -25.14 -11.73 4.38
N ASP A 29 -25.25 -11.33 3.11
CA ASP A 29 -24.16 -10.80 2.28
C ASP A 29 -23.95 -9.30 2.59
N ASN A 30 -23.38 -9.00 3.76
CA ASN A 30 -23.10 -7.61 4.20
C ASN A 30 -21.80 -7.53 4.97
N ASP A 31 -21.11 -6.41 4.83
CA ASP A 31 -19.88 -6.11 5.56
C ASP A 31 -20.08 -6.04 7.07
N VAL A 32 -19.03 -6.29 7.82
CA VAL A 32 -18.94 -5.95 9.24
C VAL A 32 -18.03 -4.73 9.38
N THR A 33 -18.56 -3.63 9.90
CA THR A 33 -17.81 -2.41 10.14
C THR A 33 -17.82 -2.02 11.61
N LEU A 34 -16.62 -1.80 12.19
CA LEU A 34 -16.41 -1.20 13.50
C LEU A 34 -16.03 0.27 13.31
N LYS A 35 -16.75 1.19 13.96
CA LYS A 35 -16.53 2.65 13.87
C LYS A 35 -16.52 3.30 15.24
N THR A 36 -15.84 4.44 15.33
CA THR A 36 -15.88 5.34 16.48
C THR A 36 -16.71 6.59 16.13
N GLY A 37 -17.65 6.99 16.95
CA GLY A 37 -18.42 8.22 16.77
C GLY A 37 -19.35 8.24 15.55
N ASN A 38 -19.89 9.41 15.21
CA ASN A 38 -20.88 9.63 14.16
C ASN A 38 -20.43 10.58 13.03
N SER A 39 -19.26 11.19 13.15
CA SER A 39 -18.59 11.98 12.12
C SER A 39 -17.08 11.79 12.25
N ASP A 40 -16.33 12.00 11.17
CA ASP A 40 -14.85 11.94 11.17
C ASP A 40 -14.29 10.71 11.89
N THR A 41 -14.73 9.53 11.47
CA THR A 41 -14.46 8.28 12.17
C THR A 41 -13.41 7.44 11.48
N GLY A 42 -12.48 6.85 12.27
CA GLY A 42 -11.72 5.69 11.82
C GLY A 42 -12.61 4.45 11.81
N SER A 43 -12.27 3.47 10.97
CA SER A 43 -13.01 2.23 10.86
C SER A 43 -12.10 1.01 10.61
N ILE A 44 -12.61 -0.15 11.01
CA ILE A 44 -12.15 -1.46 10.53
C ILE A 44 -13.34 -2.08 9.83
N THR A 45 -13.18 -2.39 8.55
CA THR A 45 -14.22 -3.03 7.73
C THR A 45 -13.75 -4.41 7.29
N ILE A 46 -14.55 -5.42 7.55
CA ILE A 46 -14.39 -6.76 6.99
C ILE A 46 -15.43 -6.85 5.88
N THR A 47 -14.96 -6.78 4.63
CA THR A 47 -15.83 -6.81 3.46
C THR A 47 -16.33 -8.22 3.20
N ASP A 48 -17.63 -8.36 2.95
CA ASP A 48 -18.23 -9.64 2.57
C ASP A 48 -17.92 -9.96 1.10
N GLY A 49 -17.66 -11.23 0.79
CA GLY A 49 -17.32 -11.71 -0.54
C GLY A 49 -16.08 -12.58 -0.58
N ALA A 50 -15.84 -13.20 -1.74
CA ALA A 50 -14.66 -14.03 -1.98
C ALA A 50 -13.45 -13.15 -2.35
N ASN A 51 -12.33 -13.33 -1.64
CA ASN A 51 -11.07 -12.60 -1.85
C ASN A 51 -11.13 -11.08 -1.55
N GLU A 52 -12.07 -10.67 -0.69
CA GLU A 52 -12.20 -9.28 -0.25
C GLU A 52 -11.22 -8.91 0.87
N ASN A 53 -11.02 -7.61 1.07
CA ASN A 53 -10.04 -7.08 2.01
C ASN A 53 -10.63 -6.86 3.41
N ILE A 54 -9.74 -6.91 4.41
CA ILE A 54 -9.97 -6.26 5.70
C ILE A 54 -9.32 -4.89 5.63
N THR A 55 -10.13 -3.83 5.69
CA THR A 55 -9.66 -2.44 5.59
C THR A 55 -9.56 -1.81 6.97
N ILE A 56 -8.38 -1.29 7.31
CA ILE A 56 -8.15 -0.44 8.48
C ILE A 56 -7.98 0.99 7.97
N ALA A 57 -8.97 1.85 8.22
CA ALA A 57 -8.99 3.23 7.76
C ALA A 57 -8.92 4.18 8.97
N PRO A 58 -7.73 4.67 9.35
CA PRO A 58 -7.61 5.70 10.37
C PRO A 58 -8.27 7.01 9.94
N ASN A 59 -8.69 7.83 10.90
CA ASN A 59 -9.27 9.14 10.63
C ASN A 59 -8.18 10.17 10.26
N GLY A 60 -8.41 10.96 9.23
CA GLY A 60 -7.58 12.10 8.83
C GLY A 60 -6.11 11.71 8.60
N THR A 61 -5.21 12.32 9.36
CA THR A 61 -3.76 12.02 9.33
C THR A 61 -3.33 10.90 10.28
N GLY A 62 -4.29 10.22 10.91
CA GLY A 62 -4.03 9.08 11.78
C GLY A 62 -3.32 7.94 11.06
N LYS A 63 -2.79 7.01 11.83
CA LYS A 63 -2.06 5.83 11.33
C LYS A 63 -2.62 4.56 11.96
N ALA A 64 -2.48 3.44 11.29
CA ALA A 64 -2.59 2.13 11.93
C ALA A 64 -1.30 1.94 12.76
N ASP A 65 -1.42 2.05 14.08
CA ASP A 65 -0.31 1.94 15.03
C ASP A 65 -0.34 0.54 15.65
N PHE A 66 0.75 -0.19 15.48
CA PHE A 66 0.94 -1.54 16.03
C PHE A 66 1.82 -1.52 17.29
N ASN A 67 2.06 -0.33 17.89
CA ASN A 67 2.80 -0.16 19.14
C ASN A 67 4.16 -0.88 19.14
N ASP A 68 4.95 -0.63 18.08
CA ASP A 68 6.28 -1.22 17.85
C ASP A 68 6.33 -2.76 17.82
N SER A 69 5.16 -3.42 17.76
CA SER A 69 5.09 -4.87 17.65
C SER A 69 5.45 -5.35 16.25
N PRO A 70 6.28 -6.41 16.11
CA PRO A 70 6.59 -6.97 14.81
C PRO A 70 5.35 -7.51 14.09
N LEU A 71 5.24 -7.22 12.79
CA LEU A 71 4.25 -7.84 11.91
C LEU A 71 4.86 -9.07 11.24
N THR A 72 4.19 -10.20 11.31
CA THR A 72 4.60 -11.45 10.64
C THR A 72 3.67 -11.73 9.46
N GLY A 73 4.20 -12.43 8.42
CA GLY A 73 3.42 -12.74 7.22
C GLY A 73 3.16 -11.54 6.31
N PHE A 74 3.92 -10.46 6.48
CA PHE A 74 3.80 -9.26 5.66
C PHE A 74 4.57 -9.45 4.35
N GLY A 75 3.87 -9.56 3.21
CA GLY A 75 4.42 -9.60 1.86
C GLY A 75 4.12 -8.29 1.13
N ALA A 76 5.06 -7.81 0.30
CA ALA A 76 4.77 -6.73 -0.62
C ALA A 76 3.92 -7.25 -1.79
N ASP A 77 2.95 -6.46 -2.23
CA ASP A 77 2.21 -6.75 -3.45
C ASP A 77 3.12 -6.60 -4.68
N ILE A 78 2.90 -7.42 -5.70
CA ILE A 78 3.70 -7.41 -6.93
C ILE A 78 2.88 -6.80 -8.06
N SER A 79 3.28 -5.58 -8.47
CA SER A 79 2.75 -4.92 -9.66
C SER A 79 3.55 -5.38 -10.89
N SER A 80 2.93 -6.18 -11.76
CA SER A 80 3.58 -6.64 -13.00
C SER A 80 3.46 -5.59 -14.10
N GLU A 81 4.62 -5.16 -14.63
CA GLU A 81 4.73 -4.20 -15.71
C GLU A 81 5.41 -4.86 -16.92
N SER A 82 4.63 -5.17 -17.94
CA SER A 82 5.11 -5.74 -19.21
C SER A 82 5.21 -4.71 -20.34
N GLY A 83 4.71 -3.50 -20.11
CA GLY A 83 4.76 -2.38 -21.03
C GLY A 83 6.13 -1.69 -21.06
N THR A 84 6.23 -0.63 -21.85
CA THR A 84 7.45 0.18 -21.99
C THR A 84 7.38 1.51 -21.23
N SER A 85 6.25 1.78 -20.56
CA SER A 85 6.06 3.00 -19.76
C SER A 85 5.09 2.78 -18.61
N LYS A 86 5.38 3.38 -17.45
CA LYS A 86 4.51 3.42 -16.27
C LYS A 86 4.64 4.78 -15.61
N THR A 87 3.52 5.37 -15.19
CA THR A 87 3.52 6.49 -14.25
C THR A 87 3.16 5.96 -12.87
N LEU A 88 4.00 6.24 -11.87
CA LEU A 88 3.74 5.82 -10.48
C LEU A 88 2.49 6.50 -9.92
N ALA A 89 1.72 5.75 -9.14
CA ALA A 89 0.54 6.21 -8.44
C ALA A 89 0.66 5.92 -6.92
N ALA A 90 -0.20 6.52 -6.11
CA ALA A 90 -0.20 6.27 -4.66
C ALA A 90 -0.43 4.78 -4.31
N SER A 91 -1.13 4.04 -5.17
CA SER A 91 -1.34 2.59 -5.03
C SER A 91 -0.08 1.74 -5.21
N ASP A 92 0.99 2.30 -5.80
CA ASP A 92 2.28 1.61 -5.91
C ASP A 92 3.12 1.71 -4.61
N ASN A 93 2.60 2.37 -3.57
CA ASN A 93 3.31 2.49 -2.29
C ASN A 93 3.48 1.13 -1.60
N GLY A 94 4.70 0.82 -1.21
CA GLY A 94 5.04 -0.46 -0.56
C GLY A 94 5.05 -1.68 -1.49
N THR A 95 4.93 -1.49 -2.81
CA THR A 95 4.87 -2.59 -3.79
C THR A 95 6.24 -2.93 -4.39
N ILE A 96 6.32 -4.10 -5.01
CA ILE A 96 7.40 -4.51 -5.90
C ILE A 96 6.89 -4.37 -7.34
N ILE A 97 7.48 -3.45 -8.10
CA ILE A 97 7.18 -3.26 -9.52
C ILE A 97 8.09 -4.15 -10.35
N ASN A 98 7.55 -5.22 -10.89
CA ASN A 98 8.27 -6.19 -11.69
C ASN A 98 8.21 -5.83 -13.19
N CYS A 99 9.26 -5.22 -13.73
CA CYS A 99 9.39 -4.84 -15.13
C CYS A 99 9.90 -6.02 -15.95
N SER A 100 9.00 -6.68 -16.69
CA SER A 100 9.30 -7.89 -17.48
C SER A 100 9.49 -7.65 -18.97
N SER A 101 9.43 -6.40 -19.44
CA SER A 101 9.57 -6.02 -20.86
C SER A 101 10.94 -6.39 -21.42
N GLY A 102 10.96 -6.87 -22.67
CA GLY A 102 12.19 -7.02 -23.45
C GLY A 102 12.72 -5.71 -24.05
N SER A 103 11.91 -4.65 -24.06
CA SER A 103 12.25 -3.30 -24.50
C SER A 103 12.42 -2.37 -23.31
N ALA A 104 13.16 -1.27 -23.46
CA ALA A 104 13.38 -0.29 -22.40
C ALA A 104 12.07 0.20 -21.79
N VAL A 105 12.05 0.32 -20.46
CA VAL A 105 10.88 0.77 -19.68
C VAL A 105 11.17 2.13 -19.07
N ALA A 106 10.30 3.10 -19.31
CA ALA A 106 10.35 4.42 -18.71
C ALA A 106 9.33 4.52 -17.56
N ILE A 107 9.79 4.73 -16.34
CA ILE A 107 8.93 4.96 -15.18
C ILE A 107 8.96 6.44 -14.82
N THR A 108 7.78 7.09 -14.85
CA THR A 108 7.62 8.49 -14.48
C THR A 108 7.30 8.61 -12.99
N VAL A 109 8.04 9.47 -12.27
CA VAL A 109 7.85 9.77 -10.85
C VAL A 109 7.15 11.13 -10.72
N PRO A 110 5.81 11.17 -10.49
CA PRO A 110 5.05 12.41 -10.43
C PRO A 110 5.09 13.06 -9.04
N ALA A 111 4.81 14.38 -8.99
CA ALA A 111 4.73 15.15 -7.75
C ALA A 111 3.51 14.81 -6.86
N SER A 112 2.57 14.00 -7.34
CA SER A 112 1.35 13.62 -6.62
C SER A 112 1.55 12.48 -5.61
N LEU A 113 2.74 11.89 -5.52
CA LEU A 113 3.00 10.80 -4.60
C LEU A 113 3.07 11.28 -3.15
N PRO A 114 2.53 10.53 -2.17
CA PRO A 114 2.54 10.95 -0.78
C PRO A 114 3.96 10.95 -0.19
N THR A 115 4.21 11.82 0.80
CA THR A 115 5.46 11.78 1.59
C THR A 115 5.59 10.42 2.27
N GLY A 116 6.80 9.85 2.24
CA GLY A 116 7.06 8.49 2.74
C GLY A 116 6.74 7.39 1.72
N PHE A 117 6.25 7.74 0.52
CA PHE A 117 6.12 6.77 -0.57
C PHE A 117 7.42 6.02 -0.80
N ASN A 118 7.34 4.73 -0.93
CA ASN A 118 8.46 3.88 -1.29
C ASN A 118 8.00 2.72 -2.15
N CYS A 119 8.83 2.29 -3.08
CA CYS A 119 8.61 1.07 -3.85
C CYS A 119 9.94 0.45 -4.25
N MET A 120 9.91 -0.83 -4.55
CA MET A 120 11.01 -1.56 -5.14
C MET A 120 10.71 -1.77 -6.63
N ILE A 121 11.71 -1.61 -7.49
CA ILE A 121 11.59 -1.79 -8.93
C ILE A 121 12.60 -2.86 -9.34
N VAL A 122 12.11 -3.91 -9.98
CA VAL A 122 12.90 -5.06 -10.43
C VAL A 122 12.88 -5.11 -11.94
N GLN A 123 14.05 -5.12 -12.57
CA GLN A 123 14.20 -5.41 -13.99
C GLN A 123 14.29 -6.91 -14.20
N SER A 124 13.17 -7.61 -14.39
CA SER A 124 13.20 -9.05 -14.72
C SER A 124 13.35 -9.33 -16.21
N GLY A 125 12.91 -8.39 -17.06
CA GLY A 125 13.12 -8.46 -18.50
C GLY A 125 14.50 -7.97 -18.96
N SER A 126 14.81 -8.12 -20.25
CA SER A 126 16.07 -7.63 -20.83
C SER A 126 16.07 -6.12 -21.08
N GLY A 127 14.91 -5.46 -21.07
CA GLY A 127 14.79 -4.01 -21.28
C GLY A 127 15.19 -3.22 -20.05
N GLN A 128 16.15 -2.31 -20.20
CA GLN A 128 16.61 -1.44 -19.11
C GLN A 128 15.46 -0.57 -18.57
N VAL A 129 15.33 -0.45 -17.26
CA VAL A 129 14.36 0.44 -16.61
C VAL A 129 15.02 1.76 -16.27
N SER A 130 14.34 2.88 -16.59
CA SER A 130 14.78 4.23 -16.27
C SER A 130 13.72 5.00 -15.51
N LEU A 131 14.13 5.77 -14.49
CA LEU A 131 13.26 6.71 -13.79
C LEU A 131 13.39 8.11 -14.37
N SER A 132 12.28 8.78 -14.57
CA SER A 132 12.20 10.18 -15.00
C SER A 132 11.35 11.00 -14.03
N ALA A 133 11.83 12.20 -13.71
CA ALA A 133 11.12 13.14 -12.85
C ALA A 133 9.99 13.85 -13.61
N SER A 134 8.84 14.04 -12.96
CA SER A 134 7.76 14.89 -13.44
C SER A 134 7.29 15.80 -12.30
N GLY A 135 7.88 17.00 -12.21
CA GLY A 135 7.66 17.94 -11.11
C GLY A 135 8.32 17.50 -9.78
N THR A 136 9.31 16.61 -9.85
CA THR A 136 10.04 16.04 -8.70
C THR A 136 11.54 16.16 -8.88
N THR A 137 12.30 15.97 -7.79
CA THR A 137 13.76 15.86 -7.81
C THR A 137 14.15 14.42 -7.49
N LEU A 138 14.92 13.78 -8.36
CA LEU A 138 15.46 12.44 -8.16
C LEU A 138 16.95 12.54 -7.81
N ASN A 139 17.31 12.23 -6.57
CA ASN A 139 18.69 12.15 -6.12
C ASN A 139 19.17 10.70 -6.20
N ALA A 140 20.19 10.45 -6.99
CA ALA A 140 20.76 9.13 -7.18
C ALA A 140 22.29 9.20 -7.16
N LYS A 141 22.94 8.30 -6.42
CA LYS A 141 24.39 8.24 -6.37
C LYS A 141 25.00 7.78 -7.69
N ASN A 142 24.40 6.74 -8.28
CA ASN A 142 24.96 6.07 -9.46
C ASN A 142 24.09 6.21 -10.72
N GLY A 143 23.05 7.06 -10.66
CA GLY A 143 22.10 7.26 -11.75
C GLY A 143 20.70 6.69 -11.47
N THR A 144 19.78 6.94 -12.41
CA THR A 144 18.35 6.63 -12.28
C THR A 144 17.90 5.49 -13.19
N ARG A 145 18.83 4.66 -13.65
CA ARG A 145 18.57 3.48 -14.51
C ARG A 145 19.02 2.22 -13.79
N THR A 146 18.42 1.11 -14.11
CA THR A 146 18.92 -0.21 -13.70
C THR A 146 20.23 -0.52 -14.39
N SER A 147 21.14 -1.18 -13.69
CA SER A 147 22.46 -1.56 -14.23
C SER A 147 22.42 -2.74 -15.22
N GLY A 148 21.29 -3.45 -15.28
CA GLY A 148 21.08 -4.59 -16.17
C GLY A 148 19.93 -5.49 -15.73
N GLN A 149 19.74 -6.60 -16.43
CA GLN A 149 18.72 -7.59 -16.07
C GLN A 149 18.96 -8.14 -14.65
N TYR A 150 17.89 -8.31 -13.89
CA TYR A 150 17.85 -8.70 -12.47
C TYR A 150 18.35 -7.64 -11.48
N ALA A 151 18.67 -6.43 -11.96
CA ALA A 151 18.95 -5.30 -11.08
C ALA A 151 17.68 -4.88 -10.30
N ILE A 152 17.91 -4.43 -9.08
CA ILE A 152 16.86 -3.93 -8.18
C ILE A 152 17.16 -2.47 -7.81
N MET A 153 16.18 -1.58 -8.00
CA MET A 153 16.22 -0.19 -7.50
C MET A 153 15.16 0.00 -6.44
N THR A 154 15.44 0.89 -5.50
CA THR A 154 14.48 1.39 -4.51
C THR A 154 14.28 2.89 -4.70
N LEU A 155 13.03 3.33 -4.63
CA LEU A 155 12.64 4.75 -4.66
C LEU A 155 12.01 5.11 -3.31
N VAL A 156 12.45 6.23 -2.71
CA VAL A 156 11.93 6.72 -1.42
C VAL A 156 11.65 8.21 -1.51
N HIS A 157 10.43 8.65 -1.14
CA HIS A 157 10.02 10.05 -1.08
C HIS A 157 10.29 10.66 0.29
N LEU A 158 11.20 11.62 0.37
CA LEU A 158 11.58 12.29 1.63
C LEU A 158 10.69 13.48 2.00
N GLY A 159 9.73 13.85 1.15
CA GLY A 159 8.91 15.06 1.26
C GLY A 159 9.35 16.15 0.28
N SER A 160 8.51 17.20 0.12
CA SER A 160 8.77 18.33 -0.79
C SER A 160 9.14 17.91 -2.22
N ASN A 161 8.54 16.83 -2.72
CA ASN A 161 8.82 16.24 -4.03
C ASN A 161 10.29 15.82 -4.25
N VAL A 162 11.03 15.56 -3.18
CA VAL A 162 12.41 15.08 -3.22
C VAL A 162 12.43 13.57 -2.99
N PHE A 163 13.02 12.86 -3.93
CA PHE A 163 13.16 11.40 -3.90
C PHE A 163 14.63 10.98 -3.88
N VAL A 164 14.89 9.85 -3.25
CA VAL A 164 16.17 9.15 -3.32
C VAL A 164 15.99 7.85 -4.07
N VAL A 165 16.89 7.62 -5.01
CA VAL A 165 17.01 6.37 -5.78
C VAL A 165 18.29 5.66 -5.34
N SER A 166 18.17 4.39 -5.01
CA SER A 166 19.29 3.55 -4.59
C SER A 166 19.13 2.12 -5.08
N GLY A 167 20.20 1.33 -5.03
CA GLY A 167 20.24 -0.05 -5.47
C GLY A 167 21.21 -0.28 -6.62
N ASP A 168 20.94 -1.28 -7.46
CA ASP A 168 21.75 -1.62 -8.62
C ASP A 168 21.48 -0.65 -9.77
N THR A 169 21.97 0.58 -9.61
CA THR A 169 21.71 1.69 -10.54
C THR A 169 22.91 2.05 -11.39
N SER A 170 22.64 2.65 -12.53
CA SER A 170 23.60 3.11 -13.55
C SER A 170 23.18 4.47 -14.10
N SER A 171 24.14 5.24 -14.59
CA SER A 171 23.95 6.49 -15.33
C SER A 171 23.80 6.29 -16.84
N SER A 172 24.07 5.09 -17.31
CA SER A 172 24.05 4.73 -18.76
C SER A 172 23.36 3.40 -18.98
#